data_1e9a45f1d16c2c96f29b57d9df2be8e5
#
_entry.id   1e9a45f1d16c2c96f29b57d9df2be8e5
#
_cell.length_a   1.000
_cell.length_b   1.000
_cell.length_c   1.000
_cell.angle_alpha   90.00
_cell.angle_beta   90.00
_cell.angle_gamma   90.00
#
_symmetry.space_group_name_H-M   'P 1'
#
loop_
_entity.id
_entity.type
_entity.pdbx_description
1 polymer ?
#
loop_
_entity_poly.entity_id
_entity_poly.type
_entity_poly.pdbx_seq_one_letter_code
_entity_poly.pdbx_strand_id
1 'polypeptide(L)'
;GRLPHPVARQAVLDQLPPETLTGLHLRAALLLHEEGAAPLPIAHHLLAAGQAPDWSGPVLVEAADSLLTGGQVDRGLAVLRLAHDGATGTRERAALKVALMQAEWRIDPATAGHRLGRLAAAAHAGELGVEAQVTTAHCLLYLGHTAEAVQVIDGLTALDTTPEQAADIRFLTVWARYTYPGLFTDEPAEPRAARRRGAECMVNSRDALAHALETVLAKGPNSAAVVTAEQFLPRFSLGPGTPAAITAALAILVYSDHVETATLWTDRLLTQAAERGAPSWQAMLYGIRGDIALRAGHLADARRYAEAALAHMSAPSWATAIGVPLSTLIMACLGLGDLETATRHLDQPVPDEMFQTVWGLSYLHARGHYYLATGRAEAALDDFTTCGDLMARWSVDLPTIVGWRVWAAEAYLALKQPDRARTLAESQLTQLGAEPSRTKAAALRVLAATVPPAQRPALLRDATEMFRGCGDRLGLAYALADLSRAQRALGDFQRARLTVRRAYDVAGSCRADALRKVLLPDVDNDALENADASGTEAFHTLSDAERRVAALAAQGSTNRQIATKLYVTVSTVEQHLTKVYRKLNVTRRADLLVKFGPLIGDIA
;
A
#
# COMPACT_ATOMS: atom_id res chain seq x y z
N GLY A 1 -30.13 26.58 38.59
CA GLY A 1 -30.07 25.50 39.58
C GLY A 1 -29.98 24.13 38.87
N ARG A 2 -29.10 23.25 39.30
CA ARG A 2 -29.02 21.87 38.80
C ARG A 2 -30.13 21.03 39.41
N LEU A 3 -31.00 20.45 38.60
CA LEU A 3 -31.88 19.36 39.04
C LEU A 3 -31.02 18.08 39.14
N PRO A 4 -30.88 17.50 40.35
CA PRO A 4 -29.91 16.43 40.59
C PRO A 4 -30.30 15.08 39.97
N HIS A 5 -31.56 14.90 39.59
CA HIS A 5 -32.06 13.62 39.08
C HIS A 5 -32.41 13.72 37.59
N PRO A 6 -31.84 12.88 36.71
CA PRO A 6 -32.09 12.93 35.27
C PRO A 6 -33.57 12.80 34.87
N VAL A 7 -34.32 11.93 35.56
CA VAL A 7 -35.76 11.73 35.30
C VAL A 7 -36.59 12.96 35.69
N ALA A 8 -36.27 13.62 36.80
CA ALA A 8 -36.97 14.86 37.22
C ALA A 8 -36.67 15.99 36.23
N ARG A 9 -35.43 16.08 35.72
CA ARG A 9 -35.05 17.03 34.69
C ARG A 9 -35.84 16.80 33.40
N GLN A 10 -35.93 15.53 32.95
CA GLN A 10 -36.65 15.18 31.74
C GLN A 10 -38.16 15.48 31.88
N ALA A 11 -38.77 15.13 32.99
CA ALA A 11 -40.18 15.42 33.26
C ALA A 11 -40.52 16.93 33.23
N VAL A 12 -39.60 17.78 33.67
CA VAL A 12 -39.76 19.23 33.57
C VAL A 12 -39.62 19.71 32.12
N LEU A 13 -38.66 19.19 31.39
CA LEU A 13 -38.45 19.54 29.98
C LEU A 13 -39.63 19.12 29.10
N ASP A 14 -40.22 17.94 29.36
CA ASP A 14 -41.37 17.41 28.61
C ASP A 14 -42.67 18.22 28.82
N GLN A 15 -42.73 19.04 29.88
CA GLN A 15 -43.88 19.95 30.15
C GLN A 15 -43.74 21.33 29.50
N LEU A 16 -42.56 21.64 28.96
CA LEU A 16 -42.34 22.95 28.35
C LEU A 16 -42.85 22.97 26.89
N PRO A 17 -43.52 24.03 26.44
CA PRO A 17 -43.83 24.22 25.03
C PRO A 17 -42.55 24.19 24.18
N PRO A 18 -42.57 23.59 23.01
CA PRO A 18 -41.38 23.48 22.12
C PRO A 18 -40.68 24.84 21.85
N GLU A 19 -41.47 25.90 21.65
CA GLU A 19 -40.95 27.27 21.44
C GLU A 19 -40.19 27.81 22.65
N THR A 20 -40.70 27.54 23.85
CA THR A 20 -40.05 27.95 25.13
C THR A 20 -38.74 27.18 25.30
N LEU A 21 -38.74 25.89 25.01
CA LEU A 21 -37.55 25.03 25.07
C LEU A 21 -36.48 25.48 24.08
N THR A 22 -36.86 25.78 22.84
CA THR A 22 -35.98 26.36 21.83
C THR A 22 -35.34 27.65 22.30
N GLY A 23 -36.15 28.58 22.83
CA GLY A 23 -35.65 29.85 23.36
C GLY A 23 -34.68 29.69 24.53
N LEU A 24 -34.93 28.73 25.45
CA LEU A 24 -34.02 28.40 26.53
C LEU A 24 -32.67 27.83 26.03
N HIS A 25 -32.71 26.98 25.03
CA HIS A 25 -31.49 26.43 24.42
C HIS A 25 -30.68 27.52 23.74
N LEU A 26 -31.30 28.41 22.95
CA LEU A 26 -30.61 29.52 22.32
C LEU A 26 -29.97 30.46 23.36
N ARG A 27 -30.68 30.77 24.42
CA ARG A 27 -30.16 31.62 25.49
C ARG A 27 -28.99 30.95 26.23
N ALA A 28 -29.09 29.65 26.51
CA ALA A 28 -27.99 28.88 27.11
C ALA A 28 -26.77 28.85 26.20
N ALA A 29 -26.93 28.64 24.87
CA ALA A 29 -25.85 28.68 23.91
C ALA A 29 -25.15 30.05 23.89
N LEU A 30 -25.93 31.15 23.90
CA LEU A 30 -25.38 32.51 23.92
C LEU A 30 -24.58 32.78 25.19
N LEU A 31 -25.12 32.47 26.37
CA LEU A 31 -24.42 32.66 27.63
C LEU A 31 -23.10 31.87 27.69
N LEU A 32 -23.10 30.60 27.23
CA LEU A 32 -21.90 29.79 27.16
C LEU A 32 -20.87 30.38 26.20
N HIS A 33 -21.32 30.94 25.08
CA HIS A 33 -20.44 31.61 24.12
C HIS A 33 -19.81 32.88 24.71
N GLU A 34 -20.60 33.72 25.40
CA GLU A 34 -20.13 34.92 26.06
C GLU A 34 -19.15 34.62 27.20
N GLU A 35 -19.33 33.49 27.90
CA GLU A 35 -18.44 33.00 28.95
C GLU A 35 -17.16 32.33 28.39
N GLY A 36 -17.01 32.20 27.08
CA GLY A 36 -15.86 31.55 26.44
C GLY A 36 -15.81 30.04 26.67
N ALA A 37 -16.97 29.40 26.82
CA ALA A 37 -17.04 27.94 26.97
C ALA A 37 -16.57 27.21 25.72
N ALA A 38 -16.14 25.94 25.90
CA ALA A 38 -15.74 25.08 24.79
C ALA A 38 -16.88 24.92 23.74
N PRO A 39 -16.55 24.74 22.42
CA PRO A 39 -17.53 24.68 21.33
C PRO A 39 -18.60 23.58 21.47
N LEU A 40 -18.24 22.40 22.00
CA LEU A 40 -19.13 21.24 22.08
C LEU A 40 -20.40 21.48 22.93
N PRO A 41 -20.34 22.04 24.16
CA PRO A 41 -21.53 22.42 24.93
C PRO A 41 -22.43 23.39 24.19
N ILE A 42 -21.87 24.39 23.51
CA ILE A 42 -22.60 25.39 22.72
C ILE A 42 -23.33 24.71 21.57
N ALA A 43 -22.62 23.91 20.78
CA ALA A 43 -23.20 23.17 19.67
C ALA A 43 -24.32 22.21 20.10
N HIS A 44 -24.19 21.58 21.30
CA HIS A 44 -25.25 20.75 21.85
C HIS A 44 -26.57 21.52 22.05
N HIS A 45 -26.51 22.76 22.60
CA HIS A 45 -27.68 23.58 22.76
C HIS A 45 -28.24 24.09 21.43
N LEU A 46 -27.38 24.46 20.49
CA LEU A 46 -27.81 24.90 19.15
C LEU A 46 -28.50 23.77 18.37
N LEU A 47 -27.96 22.54 18.46
CA LEU A 47 -28.59 21.35 17.86
C LEU A 47 -29.96 21.07 18.47
N ALA A 48 -30.09 21.19 19.81
CA ALA A 48 -31.35 20.99 20.49
C ALA A 48 -32.38 22.11 20.16
N ALA A 49 -31.91 23.31 19.86
CA ALA A 49 -32.75 24.40 19.37
C ALA A 49 -33.12 24.27 17.89
N GLY A 50 -32.35 23.52 17.10
CA GLY A 50 -32.53 23.44 15.65
C GLY A 50 -32.26 24.75 14.91
N GLN A 51 -31.50 25.68 15.49
CA GLN A 51 -31.23 27.00 14.94
C GLN A 51 -29.77 27.39 15.10
N ALA A 52 -29.22 28.06 14.09
CA ALA A 52 -27.87 28.61 14.10
C ALA A 52 -27.94 30.14 13.93
N PRO A 53 -27.82 30.91 15.01
CA PRO A 53 -27.68 32.36 14.95
C PRO A 53 -26.41 32.80 14.19
N ASP A 54 -26.37 34.02 13.65
CA ASP A 54 -25.28 34.55 12.82
C ASP A 54 -23.89 34.44 13.47
N TRP A 55 -23.78 34.52 14.80
CA TRP A 55 -22.51 34.39 15.52
C TRP A 55 -22.00 32.94 15.65
N SER A 56 -22.86 31.94 15.41
CA SER A 56 -22.61 30.54 15.77
C SER A 56 -21.76 29.78 14.76
N GLY A 57 -21.61 30.25 13.53
CA GLY A 57 -20.92 29.56 12.43
C GLY A 57 -19.54 29.03 12.81
N PRO A 58 -18.59 29.88 13.25
CA PRO A 58 -17.24 29.44 13.64
C PRO A 58 -17.25 28.40 14.77
N VAL A 59 -18.12 28.60 15.79
CA VAL A 59 -18.24 27.68 16.94
C VAL A 59 -18.76 26.30 16.51
N LEU A 60 -19.73 26.26 15.61
CA LEU A 60 -20.29 25.02 15.08
C LEU A 60 -19.24 24.28 14.24
N VAL A 61 -18.43 24.97 13.45
CA VAL A 61 -17.34 24.36 12.66
C VAL A 61 -16.30 23.72 13.57
N GLU A 62 -15.86 24.43 14.62
CA GLU A 62 -14.90 23.91 15.60
C GLU A 62 -15.46 22.72 16.39
N ALA A 63 -16.74 22.78 16.79
CA ALA A 63 -17.42 21.67 17.43
C ALA A 63 -17.54 20.45 16.52
N ALA A 64 -17.86 20.67 15.25
CA ALA A 64 -17.93 19.60 14.25
C ALA A 64 -16.56 18.93 14.05
N ASP A 65 -15.48 19.70 13.95
CA ASP A 65 -14.13 19.16 13.82
C ASP A 65 -13.75 18.31 15.04
N SER A 66 -14.05 18.77 16.24
CA SER A 66 -13.84 18.01 17.48
C SER A 66 -14.62 16.69 17.50
N LEU A 67 -15.88 16.70 17.06
CA LEU A 67 -16.73 15.51 16.98
C LEU A 67 -16.19 14.51 15.93
N LEU A 68 -15.82 15.01 14.75
CA LEU A 68 -15.27 14.20 13.66
C LEU A 68 -13.92 13.60 14.03
N THR A 69 -13.08 14.33 14.74
CA THR A 69 -11.79 13.84 15.24
C THR A 69 -11.99 12.77 16.33
N GLY A 70 -13.03 12.91 17.16
CA GLY A 70 -13.42 11.92 18.17
C GLY A 70 -14.28 10.76 17.64
N GLY A 71 -14.42 10.58 16.32
CA GLY A 71 -15.14 9.47 15.70
C GLY A 71 -16.68 9.57 15.78
N GLN A 72 -17.23 10.70 16.26
CA GLN A 72 -18.68 10.93 16.37
C GLN A 72 -19.23 11.52 15.05
N VAL A 73 -19.12 10.77 13.96
CA VAL A 73 -19.32 11.29 12.59
C VAL A 73 -20.75 11.79 12.37
N ASP A 74 -21.77 11.04 12.82
CA ASP A 74 -23.18 11.44 12.67
C ASP A 74 -23.49 12.77 13.36
N ARG A 75 -22.93 12.96 14.57
CA ARG A 75 -23.10 14.20 15.30
C ARG A 75 -22.35 15.37 14.65
N GLY A 76 -21.13 15.12 14.17
CA GLY A 76 -20.35 16.08 13.41
C GLY A 76 -21.07 16.55 12.14
N LEU A 77 -21.67 15.61 11.40
CA LEU A 77 -22.50 15.91 10.23
C LEU A 77 -23.74 16.72 10.59
N ALA A 78 -24.42 16.39 11.70
CA ALA A 78 -25.59 17.16 12.16
C ALA A 78 -25.21 18.60 12.49
N VAL A 79 -24.07 18.83 13.16
CA VAL A 79 -23.55 20.16 13.48
C VAL A 79 -23.18 20.93 12.21
N LEU A 80 -22.51 20.29 11.22
CA LEU A 80 -22.18 20.93 9.95
C LEU A 80 -23.42 21.30 9.13
N ARG A 81 -24.46 20.45 9.14
CA ARG A 81 -25.75 20.76 8.48
C ARG A 81 -26.42 21.97 9.12
N LEU A 82 -26.45 22.02 10.44
CA LEU A 82 -26.98 23.16 11.17
C LEU A 82 -26.24 24.47 10.86
N ALA A 83 -24.88 24.41 10.82
CA ALA A 83 -24.05 25.54 10.43
C ALA A 83 -24.34 25.99 8.99
N HIS A 84 -24.46 25.03 8.05
CA HIS A 84 -24.75 25.31 6.64
C HIS A 84 -26.13 25.97 6.46
N ASP A 85 -27.14 25.51 7.17
CA ASP A 85 -28.52 26.04 7.07
C ASP A 85 -28.63 27.46 7.64
N GLY A 86 -27.80 27.78 8.66
CA GLY A 86 -27.71 29.12 9.25
C GLY A 86 -26.78 30.09 8.49
N ALA A 87 -25.93 29.60 7.60
CA ALA A 87 -24.97 30.45 6.90
C ALA A 87 -25.68 31.42 5.93
N THR A 88 -25.36 32.71 6.01
CA THR A 88 -25.94 33.77 5.15
C THR A 88 -25.03 34.14 3.99
N GLY A 89 -23.70 34.01 4.16
CA GLY A 89 -22.72 34.32 3.14
C GLY A 89 -22.53 33.22 2.08
N THR A 90 -22.40 33.57 0.81
CA THR A 90 -22.19 32.63 -0.30
C THR A 90 -20.89 31.83 -0.11
N ARG A 91 -19.77 32.49 0.23
CA ARG A 91 -18.47 31.85 0.46
C ARG A 91 -18.48 30.92 1.68
N GLU A 92 -19.10 31.36 2.77
CA GLU A 92 -19.26 30.56 4.00
C GLU A 92 -20.07 29.29 3.70
N ARG A 93 -21.21 29.45 3.03
CA ARG A 93 -22.05 28.32 2.62
C ARG A 93 -21.31 27.34 1.72
N ALA A 94 -20.50 27.84 0.79
CA ALA A 94 -19.68 27.02 -0.09
C ALA A 94 -18.59 26.24 0.70
N ALA A 95 -17.91 26.89 1.65
CA ALA A 95 -16.93 26.23 2.53
C ALA A 95 -17.58 25.12 3.38
N LEU A 96 -18.76 25.37 3.94
CA LEU A 96 -19.51 24.37 4.72
C LEU A 96 -19.98 23.18 3.86
N LYS A 97 -20.30 23.39 2.59
CA LYS A 97 -20.59 22.28 1.66
C LYS A 97 -19.36 21.40 1.44
N VAL A 98 -18.16 21.98 1.35
CA VAL A 98 -16.90 21.21 1.27
C VAL A 98 -16.66 20.43 2.56
N ALA A 99 -16.82 21.06 3.72
CA ALA A 99 -16.69 20.38 5.00
C ALA A 99 -17.68 19.22 5.18
N LEU A 100 -18.94 19.39 4.75
CA LEU A 100 -19.94 18.33 4.69
C LEU A 100 -19.52 17.19 3.77
N MET A 101 -19.06 17.52 2.56
CA MET A 101 -18.57 16.53 1.61
C MET A 101 -17.38 15.74 2.17
N GLN A 102 -16.41 16.41 2.79
CA GLN A 102 -15.27 15.75 3.44
C GLN A 102 -15.68 14.84 4.60
N ALA A 103 -16.67 15.24 5.40
CA ALA A 103 -17.19 14.41 6.49
C ALA A 103 -17.96 13.19 5.97
N GLU A 104 -18.78 13.35 4.94
CA GLU A 104 -19.48 12.24 4.24
C GLU A 104 -18.48 11.31 3.53
N TRP A 105 -17.40 11.84 2.95
CA TRP A 105 -16.33 11.08 2.28
C TRP A 105 -15.66 10.05 3.17
N ARG A 106 -15.54 10.33 4.48
CA ARG A 106 -14.98 9.39 5.45
C ARG A 106 -15.81 8.11 5.55
N ILE A 107 -17.14 8.21 5.29
CA ILE A 107 -18.06 7.07 5.36
C ILE A 107 -18.15 6.41 4.00
N ASP A 108 -18.53 7.18 2.98
CA ASP A 108 -18.83 6.68 1.64
C ASP A 108 -18.55 7.74 0.56
N PRO A 109 -17.43 7.61 -0.18
CA PRO A 109 -17.09 8.50 -1.28
C PRO A 109 -18.15 8.62 -2.37
N ALA A 110 -18.86 7.54 -2.72
CA ALA A 110 -19.90 7.59 -3.75
C ALA A 110 -21.06 8.51 -3.34
N THR A 111 -21.51 8.41 -2.10
CA THR A 111 -22.54 9.29 -1.53
C THR A 111 -22.07 10.75 -1.51
N ALA A 112 -20.84 11.01 -1.07
CA ALA A 112 -20.26 12.35 -1.06
C ALA A 112 -20.11 12.94 -2.48
N GLY A 113 -19.89 12.09 -3.48
CA GLY A 113 -19.71 12.44 -4.88
C GLY A 113 -20.88 13.23 -5.49
N HIS A 114 -22.11 13.04 -5.01
CA HIS A 114 -23.28 13.79 -5.48
C HIS A 114 -23.18 15.32 -5.29
N ARG A 115 -22.26 15.78 -4.42
CA ARG A 115 -22.02 17.21 -4.21
C ARG A 115 -20.97 17.80 -5.14
N LEU A 116 -20.12 16.97 -5.76
CA LEU A 116 -18.92 17.42 -6.47
C LEU A 116 -19.22 18.32 -7.66
N GLY A 117 -20.23 18.01 -8.47
CA GLY A 117 -20.59 18.85 -9.61
C GLY A 117 -20.97 20.29 -9.21
N ARG A 118 -21.67 20.45 -8.06
CA ARG A 118 -21.99 21.78 -7.52
C ARG A 118 -20.77 22.48 -6.94
N LEU A 119 -19.84 21.73 -6.34
CA LEU A 119 -18.59 22.29 -5.81
C LEU A 119 -17.64 22.70 -6.94
N ALA A 120 -17.55 21.94 -8.02
CA ALA A 120 -16.81 22.31 -9.21
C ALA A 120 -17.35 23.61 -9.83
N ALA A 121 -18.68 23.75 -9.95
CA ALA A 121 -19.31 25.00 -10.41
C ALA A 121 -19.02 26.18 -9.47
N ALA A 122 -19.06 25.98 -8.15
CA ALA A 122 -18.71 27.01 -7.16
C ALA A 122 -17.22 27.40 -7.20
N ALA A 123 -16.32 26.42 -7.48
CA ALA A 123 -14.91 26.70 -7.71
C ALA A 123 -14.72 27.61 -8.94
N HIS A 124 -15.38 27.28 -10.05
CA HIS A 124 -15.32 28.07 -11.27
C HIS A 124 -15.91 29.50 -11.11
N ALA A 125 -16.92 29.63 -10.26
CA ALA A 125 -17.50 30.94 -9.91
C ALA A 125 -16.64 31.76 -8.91
N GLY A 126 -15.50 31.25 -8.44
CA GLY A 126 -14.64 31.92 -7.46
C GLY A 126 -15.22 31.98 -6.03
N GLU A 127 -16.20 31.14 -5.72
CA GLU A 127 -16.85 31.06 -4.42
C GLU A 127 -16.06 30.24 -3.40
N LEU A 128 -15.14 29.37 -3.88
CA LEU A 128 -14.31 28.52 -3.04
C LEU A 128 -12.90 29.10 -2.83
N GLY A 129 -12.40 29.02 -1.60
CA GLY A 129 -10.98 29.28 -1.31
C GLY A 129 -10.08 28.18 -1.87
N VAL A 130 -8.77 28.43 -1.95
CA VAL A 130 -7.76 27.53 -2.56
C VAL A 130 -7.81 26.13 -1.95
N GLU A 131 -7.82 25.99 -0.63
CA GLU A 131 -7.85 24.69 0.07
C GLU A 131 -9.10 23.87 -0.31
N ALA A 132 -10.27 24.53 -0.37
CA ALA A 132 -11.52 23.90 -0.77
C ALA A 132 -11.51 23.45 -2.24
N GLN A 133 -10.91 24.22 -3.13
CA GLN A 133 -10.72 23.85 -4.54
C GLN A 133 -9.75 22.68 -4.69
N VAL A 134 -8.62 22.66 -3.97
CA VAL A 134 -7.65 21.56 -3.94
C VAL A 134 -8.35 20.26 -3.49
N THR A 135 -9.12 20.33 -2.41
CA THR A 135 -9.91 19.17 -1.92
C THR A 135 -10.92 18.69 -2.96
N THR A 136 -11.65 19.61 -3.57
CA THR A 136 -12.65 19.29 -4.61
C THR A 136 -11.99 18.60 -5.80
N ALA A 137 -10.85 19.11 -6.28
CA ALA A 137 -10.10 18.50 -7.39
C ALA A 137 -9.60 17.09 -7.06
N HIS A 138 -9.09 16.85 -5.86
CA HIS A 138 -8.69 15.49 -5.43
C HIS A 138 -9.89 14.52 -5.46
N CYS A 139 -11.05 14.94 -4.95
CA CYS A 139 -12.24 14.09 -4.92
C CYS A 139 -12.79 13.83 -6.33
N LEU A 140 -12.76 14.82 -7.21
CA LEU A 140 -13.15 14.67 -8.62
C LEU A 140 -12.25 13.65 -9.34
N LEU A 141 -10.94 13.77 -9.19
CA LEU A 141 -9.98 12.81 -9.76
C LEU A 141 -10.21 11.40 -9.22
N TYR A 142 -10.44 11.25 -7.92
CA TYR A 142 -10.65 9.94 -7.30
C TYR A 142 -11.88 9.22 -7.88
N LEU A 143 -12.99 9.96 -8.11
CA LEU A 143 -14.22 9.40 -8.70
C LEU A 143 -14.20 9.34 -10.24
N GLY A 144 -13.13 9.77 -10.91
CA GLY A 144 -13.00 9.70 -12.36
C GLY A 144 -13.60 10.90 -13.12
N HIS A 145 -14.04 11.95 -12.43
CA HIS A 145 -14.53 13.20 -13.03
C HIS A 145 -13.37 14.06 -13.54
N THR A 146 -12.67 13.57 -14.54
CA THR A 146 -11.39 14.15 -15.00
C THR A 146 -11.55 15.51 -15.65
N ALA A 147 -12.60 15.73 -16.42
CA ALA A 147 -12.84 17.01 -17.12
C ALA A 147 -13.05 18.16 -16.13
N GLU A 148 -13.92 17.96 -15.14
CA GLU A 148 -14.18 18.93 -14.08
C GLU A 148 -12.94 19.15 -13.20
N ALA A 149 -12.19 18.08 -12.92
CA ALA A 149 -10.96 18.17 -12.14
C ALA A 149 -9.91 19.05 -12.82
N VAL A 150 -9.69 18.86 -14.13
CA VAL A 150 -8.75 19.68 -14.91
C VAL A 150 -9.18 21.15 -14.90
N GLN A 151 -10.46 21.46 -15.11
CA GLN A 151 -10.96 22.84 -15.04
C GLN A 151 -10.69 23.51 -13.68
N VAL A 152 -10.87 22.78 -12.58
CA VAL A 152 -10.58 23.29 -11.22
C VAL A 152 -9.08 23.51 -11.04
N ILE A 153 -8.24 22.58 -11.51
CA ILE A 153 -6.76 22.69 -11.42
C ILE A 153 -6.24 23.88 -12.24
N ASP A 154 -6.74 24.05 -13.47
CA ASP A 154 -6.36 25.18 -14.33
C ASP A 154 -6.73 26.52 -13.67
N GLY A 155 -7.92 26.60 -13.08
CA GLY A 155 -8.35 27.77 -12.33
C GLY A 155 -7.43 28.08 -11.14
N LEU A 156 -6.99 27.05 -10.41
CA LEU A 156 -6.07 27.19 -9.28
C LEU A 156 -4.69 27.72 -9.69
N THR A 157 -4.15 27.28 -10.83
CA THR A 157 -2.82 27.70 -11.30
C THR A 157 -2.79 29.16 -11.76
N ALA A 158 -3.95 29.76 -12.04
CA ALA A 158 -4.10 31.16 -12.44
C ALA A 158 -4.26 32.12 -11.25
N LEU A 159 -4.39 31.62 -10.00
CA LEU A 159 -4.61 32.45 -8.81
C LEU A 159 -3.28 33.00 -8.27
N ASP A 160 -3.35 34.22 -7.71
CA ASP A 160 -2.28 34.74 -6.85
C ASP A 160 -2.39 34.10 -5.47
N THR A 161 -1.36 33.36 -5.06
CA THR A 161 -1.39 32.45 -3.89
C THR A 161 -0.25 32.68 -2.93
N THR A 162 -0.46 32.36 -1.65
CA THR A 162 0.62 32.30 -0.67
C THR A 162 1.59 31.13 -0.97
N PRO A 163 2.83 31.15 -0.45
CA PRO A 163 3.78 30.05 -0.64
C PRO A 163 3.21 28.68 -0.20
N GLU A 164 2.43 28.64 0.87
CA GLU A 164 1.78 27.43 1.39
C GLU A 164 0.72 26.91 0.40
N GLN A 165 -0.14 27.80 -0.09
CA GLN A 165 -1.16 27.46 -1.08
C GLN A 165 -0.53 26.98 -2.39
N ALA A 166 0.54 27.64 -2.84
CA ALA A 166 1.31 27.22 -4.01
C ALA A 166 1.89 25.79 -3.84
N ALA A 167 2.34 25.43 -2.63
CA ALA A 167 2.82 24.08 -2.33
C ALA A 167 1.69 23.04 -2.38
N ASP A 168 0.49 23.37 -1.90
CA ASP A 168 -0.68 22.49 -1.97
C ASP A 168 -1.13 22.28 -3.42
N ILE A 169 -1.11 23.30 -4.24
CA ILE A 169 -1.42 23.21 -5.69
C ILE A 169 -0.36 22.36 -6.41
N ARG A 170 0.94 22.57 -6.12
CA ARG A 170 2.00 21.72 -6.70
C ARG A 170 1.85 20.26 -6.28
N PHE A 171 1.55 20.00 -5.01
CA PHE A 171 1.29 18.64 -4.56
C PHE A 171 0.10 18.02 -5.30
N LEU A 172 -1.03 18.73 -5.42
CA LEU A 172 -2.19 18.29 -6.19
C LEU A 172 -1.81 17.97 -7.65
N THR A 173 -1.05 18.83 -8.31
CA THR A 173 -0.62 18.63 -9.70
C THR A 173 0.26 17.38 -9.86
N VAL A 174 1.24 17.19 -8.97
CA VAL A 174 2.11 16.00 -8.98
C VAL A 174 1.29 14.74 -8.71
N TRP A 175 0.38 14.80 -7.74
CA TRP A 175 -0.49 13.66 -7.41
C TRP A 175 -1.45 13.34 -8.57
N ALA A 176 -2.00 14.35 -9.22
CA ALA A 176 -2.86 14.19 -10.40
C ALA A 176 -2.09 13.55 -11.56
N ARG A 177 -0.87 14.01 -11.86
CA ARG A 177 0.02 13.41 -12.86
C ARG A 177 0.41 11.98 -12.53
N TYR A 178 0.58 11.66 -11.25
CA TYR A 178 0.81 10.30 -10.81
C TYR A 178 -0.42 9.42 -11.04
N THR A 179 -1.60 9.89 -10.62
CA THR A 179 -2.83 9.10 -10.69
C THR A 179 -3.35 8.95 -12.13
N TYR A 180 -3.35 10.04 -12.89
CA TYR A 180 -3.81 10.15 -14.27
C TYR A 180 -2.72 10.71 -15.18
N PRO A 181 -1.67 9.97 -15.48
CA PRO A 181 -0.54 10.48 -16.26
C PRO A 181 -0.95 11.05 -17.63
N GLY A 182 -1.99 10.47 -18.24
CA GLY A 182 -2.48 10.86 -19.56
C GLY A 182 -3.17 12.22 -19.64
N LEU A 183 -3.59 12.82 -18.52
CA LEU A 183 -4.28 14.11 -18.52
C LEU A 183 -3.34 15.31 -18.74
N PHE A 184 -2.02 15.13 -18.57
CA PHE A 184 -1.03 16.21 -18.55
C PHE A 184 0.12 15.99 -19.54
N THR A 185 -0.13 15.26 -20.64
CA THR A 185 0.91 14.92 -21.63
C THR A 185 1.41 16.12 -22.43
N ASP A 186 0.59 17.16 -22.62
CA ASP A 186 0.92 18.33 -23.45
C ASP A 186 1.64 19.45 -22.67
N GLU A 187 1.72 19.37 -21.36
CA GLU A 187 2.51 20.33 -20.59
C GLU A 187 3.98 19.95 -20.60
N PRO A 188 4.87 20.85 -21.06
CA PRO A 188 6.32 20.62 -20.94
C PRO A 188 6.67 20.41 -19.47
N ALA A 189 7.41 19.33 -19.18
CA ALA A 189 8.02 19.16 -17.86
C ALA A 189 8.67 20.49 -17.45
N GLU A 190 8.33 21.00 -16.26
CA GLU A 190 8.77 22.33 -15.77
C GLU A 190 10.19 22.68 -16.20
N PRO A 191 10.44 23.92 -16.66
CA PRO A 191 11.77 24.35 -17.07
C PRO A 191 12.79 24.04 -15.96
N ARG A 192 13.94 23.48 -16.30
CA ARG A 192 15.04 23.18 -15.35
C ARG A 192 15.38 24.35 -14.39
N ALA A 193 15.05 25.59 -14.77
CA ALA A 193 15.22 26.78 -13.96
C ALA A 193 14.18 26.91 -12.82
N ALA A 194 12.95 26.43 -13.00
CA ALA A 194 11.95 26.38 -11.94
C ALA A 194 12.25 25.25 -10.93
N ARG A 195 12.74 24.10 -11.42
CA ARG A 195 13.25 23.00 -10.56
C ARG A 195 14.44 23.43 -9.68
N ARG A 196 15.36 24.28 -10.19
CA ARG A 196 16.48 24.79 -9.38
C ARG A 196 16.04 25.78 -8.29
N ARG A 197 15.07 26.65 -8.58
CA ARG A 197 14.53 27.59 -7.59
C ARG A 197 13.68 26.87 -6.52
N GLY A 198 12.97 25.80 -6.86
CA GLY A 198 12.23 24.95 -5.91
C GLY A 198 13.14 24.17 -4.97
N ALA A 199 14.35 23.78 -5.41
CA ALA A 199 15.30 23.05 -4.56
C ALA A 199 15.99 23.95 -3.50
N GLU A 200 16.08 25.25 -3.74
CA GLU A 200 16.72 26.20 -2.81
C GLU A 200 15.80 26.72 -1.71
N CYS A 201 14.47 26.50 -1.82
CA CYS A 201 13.49 26.98 -0.84
C CYS A 201 12.35 25.96 -0.66
N MET A 202 12.63 24.76 -0.12
CA MET A 202 11.57 23.83 0.30
C MET A 202 10.97 24.33 1.61
N VAL A 203 10.04 25.28 1.51
CA VAL A 203 9.38 25.92 2.65
C VAL A 203 8.31 25.04 3.28
N ASN A 204 7.82 24.01 2.56
CA ASN A 204 6.68 23.21 3.00
C ASN A 204 6.95 21.69 2.84
N SER A 205 6.54 20.92 3.86
CA SER A 205 6.68 19.46 3.87
C SER A 205 5.92 18.76 2.73
N ARG A 206 4.82 19.33 2.22
CA ARG A 206 4.08 18.79 1.07
C ARG A 206 4.81 18.97 -0.25
N ASP A 207 5.53 20.07 -0.41
CA ASP A 207 6.36 20.32 -1.59
C ASP A 207 7.54 19.34 -1.67
N ALA A 208 8.21 19.12 -0.53
CA ALA A 208 9.25 18.10 -0.42
C ALA A 208 8.70 16.68 -0.74
N LEU A 209 7.50 16.36 -0.26
CA LEU A 209 6.85 15.09 -0.51
C LEU A 209 6.49 14.91 -2.00
N ALA A 210 5.97 15.95 -2.65
CA ALA A 210 5.66 15.93 -4.08
C ALA A 210 6.92 15.63 -4.92
N HIS A 211 8.02 16.33 -4.64
CA HIS A 211 9.30 16.09 -5.31
C HIS A 211 9.87 14.69 -5.04
N ALA A 212 9.74 14.20 -3.81
CA ALA A 212 10.15 12.85 -3.43
C ALA A 212 9.37 11.77 -4.19
N LEU A 213 8.04 11.94 -4.29
CA LEU A 213 7.17 11.03 -5.05
C LEU A 213 7.55 11.02 -6.53
N GLU A 214 7.66 12.19 -7.16
CA GLU A 214 8.09 12.32 -8.57
C GLU A 214 9.45 11.64 -8.81
N THR A 215 10.39 11.80 -7.89
CA THR A 215 11.73 11.20 -8.00
C THR A 215 11.66 9.67 -7.97
N VAL A 216 10.91 9.09 -7.04
CA VAL A 216 10.77 7.63 -6.92
C VAL A 216 10.05 7.05 -8.13
N LEU A 217 9.03 7.71 -8.63
CA LEU A 217 8.28 7.26 -9.80
C LEU A 217 9.12 7.32 -11.08
N ALA A 218 9.89 8.38 -11.27
CA ALA A 218 10.69 8.59 -12.49
C ALA A 218 12.01 7.80 -12.48
N LYS A 219 12.64 7.60 -11.32
CA LYS A 219 14.00 7.06 -11.21
C LYS A 219 14.10 5.73 -10.44
N GLY A 220 13.00 5.30 -9.80
CA GLY A 220 12.98 4.13 -8.93
C GLY A 220 13.38 4.44 -7.48
N PRO A 221 13.77 3.42 -6.69
CA PRO A 221 14.12 3.55 -5.28
C PRO A 221 15.10 4.69 -5.01
N ASN A 222 14.81 5.51 -3.97
CA ASN A 222 15.62 6.68 -3.65
C ASN A 222 15.66 6.92 -2.13
N SER A 223 16.86 6.86 -1.54
CA SER A 223 17.06 7.00 -0.09
C SER A 223 16.67 8.39 0.44
N ALA A 224 16.90 9.47 -0.32
CA ALA A 224 16.51 10.82 0.11
C ALA A 224 14.98 10.99 0.13
N ALA A 225 14.29 10.39 -0.84
CA ALA A 225 12.84 10.37 -0.86
C ALA A 225 12.25 9.59 0.33
N VAL A 226 12.87 8.45 0.70
CA VAL A 226 12.49 7.67 1.89
C VAL A 226 12.61 8.51 3.16
N VAL A 227 13.73 9.21 3.36
CA VAL A 227 13.92 10.11 4.50
C VAL A 227 12.83 11.19 4.55
N THR A 228 12.45 11.75 3.38
CA THR A 228 11.37 12.74 3.29
C THR A 228 10.03 12.15 3.76
N ALA A 229 9.69 10.95 3.32
CA ALA A 229 8.46 10.26 3.73
C ALA A 229 8.45 9.93 5.23
N GLU A 230 9.59 9.45 5.78
CA GLU A 230 9.76 9.16 7.20
C GLU A 230 9.68 10.41 8.08
N GLN A 231 10.11 11.56 7.59
CA GLN A 231 9.97 12.84 8.28
C GLN A 231 8.57 13.42 8.19
N PHE A 232 7.83 13.11 7.12
CA PHE A 232 6.46 13.58 6.90
C PHE A 232 5.45 12.85 7.79
N LEU A 233 5.46 11.51 7.80
CA LEU A 233 4.45 10.68 8.46
C LEU A 233 4.23 10.98 9.96
N PRO A 234 5.27 11.23 10.79
CA PRO A 234 5.07 11.56 12.21
C PRO A 234 4.40 12.92 12.45
N ARG A 235 4.50 13.85 11.50
CA ARG A 235 4.00 15.22 11.64
C ARG A 235 2.53 15.38 11.28
N PHE A 236 1.98 14.42 10.55
CA PHE A 236 0.61 14.49 10.02
C PHE A 236 -0.22 13.31 10.52
N SER A 237 -1.41 13.61 11.00
CA SER A 237 -2.44 12.63 11.33
C SER A 237 -3.51 12.60 10.24
N LEU A 238 -4.27 11.52 10.17
CA LEU A 238 -5.42 11.43 9.26
C LEU A 238 -6.43 12.55 9.61
N GLY A 239 -6.79 13.33 8.61
CA GLY A 239 -7.72 14.44 8.76
C GLY A 239 -8.20 14.95 7.39
N PRO A 240 -9.06 15.97 7.35
CA PRO A 240 -9.43 16.61 6.10
C PRO A 240 -8.18 17.06 5.33
N GLY A 241 -8.09 16.75 4.02
CA GLY A 241 -6.98 17.17 3.17
C GLY A 241 -5.63 16.45 3.37
N THR A 242 -5.51 15.47 4.31
CA THR A 242 -4.26 14.74 4.52
C THR A 242 -4.18 13.35 3.85
N PRO A 243 -5.28 12.65 3.48
CA PRO A 243 -5.20 11.27 2.99
C PRO A 243 -4.33 11.11 1.74
N ALA A 244 -4.42 12.02 0.77
CA ALA A 244 -3.60 11.96 -0.44
C ALA A 244 -2.09 12.07 -0.14
N ALA A 245 -1.70 12.99 0.75
CA ALA A 245 -0.30 13.18 1.14
C ALA A 245 0.24 11.99 1.95
N ILE A 246 -0.56 11.42 2.85
CA ILE A 246 -0.23 10.20 3.60
C ILE A 246 -0.06 9.02 2.63
N THR A 247 -0.98 8.86 1.67
CA THR A 247 -0.88 7.81 0.64
C THR A 247 0.38 7.99 -0.22
N ALA A 248 0.73 9.22 -0.60
CA ALA A 248 1.97 9.52 -1.32
C ALA A 248 3.22 9.15 -0.51
N ALA A 249 3.25 9.47 0.79
CA ALA A 249 4.36 9.09 1.66
C ALA A 249 4.49 7.57 1.80
N LEU A 250 3.39 6.84 1.96
CA LEU A 250 3.38 5.38 1.97
C LEU A 250 3.82 4.80 0.62
N ALA A 251 3.38 5.38 -0.50
CA ALA A 251 3.79 4.96 -1.85
C ALA A 251 5.31 5.11 -2.05
N ILE A 252 5.92 6.21 -1.57
CA ILE A 252 7.37 6.39 -1.60
C ILE A 252 8.09 5.24 -0.88
N LEU A 253 7.63 4.87 0.32
CA LEU A 253 8.20 3.76 1.09
C LEU A 253 8.04 2.42 0.37
N VAL A 254 6.84 2.15 -0.15
CA VAL A 254 6.50 0.90 -0.84
C VAL A 254 7.30 0.74 -2.13
N TYR A 255 7.39 1.79 -2.95
CA TYR A 255 8.11 1.75 -4.23
C TYR A 255 9.63 1.87 -4.08
N SER A 256 10.10 2.23 -2.88
CA SER A 256 11.52 2.17 -2.52
C SER A 256 11.91 0.90 -1.76
N ASP A 257 11.02 -0.10 -1.70
CA ASP A 257 11.22 -1.40 -1.04
C ASP A 257 11.42 -1.32 0.50
N HIS A 258 10.99 -0.22 1.15
CA HIS A 258 10.99 -0.04 2.60
C HIS A 258 9.73 -0.64 3.25
N VAL A 259 9.53 -1.93 3.03
CA VAL A 259 8.30 -2.68 3.37
C VAL A 259 8.01 -2.69 4.87
N GLU A 260 9.03 -2.82 5.71
CA GLU A 260 8.88 -2.86 7.18
C GLU A 260 8.40 -1.51 7.73
N THR A 261 9.03 -0.41 7.30
CA THR A 261 8.63 0.96 7.69
C THR A 261 7.21 1.27 7.20
N ALA A 262 6.90 0.91 5.95
CA ALA A 262 5.56 1.08 5.38
C ALA A 262 4.50 0.29 6.18
N THR A 263 4.83 -0.93 6.62
CA THR A 263 3.97 -1.75 7.49
C THR A 263 3.65 -1.04 8.80
N LEU A 264 4.67 -0.60 9.53
CA LEU A 264 4.50 0.05 10.84
C LEU A 264 3.60 1.29 10.74
N TRP A 265 3.83 2.13 9.73
CA TRP A 265 3.02 3.34 9.54
C TRP A 265 1.59 3.01 9.11
N THR A 266 1.39 2.05 8.23
CA THR A 266 0.06 1.67 7.77
C THR A 266 -0.77 1.08 8.91
N ASP A 267 -0.19 0.22 9.77
CA ASP A 267 -0.87 -0.37 10.93
C ASP A 267 -1.27 0.71 11.96
N ARG A 268 -0.40 1.71 12.20
CA ARG A 268 -0.72 2.87 13.05
C ARG A 268 -1.85 3.72 12.48
N LEU A 269 -1.82 3.97 11.16
CA LEU A 269 -2.85 4.76 10.49
C LEU A 269 -4.20 4.03 10.43
N LEU A 270 -4.21 2.70 10.30
CA LEU A 270 -5.42 1.88 10.40
C LEU A 270 -6.09 2.04 11.76
N THR A 271 -5.31 2.03 12.85
CA THR A 271 -5.83 2.29 14.19
C THR A 271 -6.47 3.68 14.30
N GLN A 272 -5.78 4.73 13.79
CA GLN A 272 -6.34 6.09 13.77
C GLN A 272 -7.63 6.20 12.93
N ALA A 273 -7.69 5.52 11.77
CA ALA A 273 -8.88 5.53 10.92
C ALA A 273 -10.08 4.87 11.62
N ALA A 274 -9.84 3.79 12.37
CA ALA A 274 -10.86 3.11 13.15
C ALA A 274 -11.38 4.00 14.30
N GLU A 275 -10.49 4.61 15.07
CA GLU A 275 -10.84 5.53 16.16
C GLU A 275 -11.65 6.74 15.67
N ARG A 276 -11.41 7.19 14.44
CA ARG A 276 -12.10 8.33 13.82
C ARG A 276 -13.38 7.97 13.08
N GLY A 277 -13.82 6.70 13.13
CA GLY A 277 -15.02 6.24 12.43
C GLY A 277 -14.96 6.53 10.92
N ALA A 278 -13.83 6.24 10.27
CA ALA A 278 -13.58 6.55 8.86
C ALA A 278 -13.38 5.28 8.01
N PRO A 279 -14.46 4.54 7.69
CA PRO A 279 -14.36 3.27 6.95
C PRO A 279 -13.73 3.41 5.56
N SER A 280 -13.92 4.53 4.86
CA SER A 280 -13.26 4.74 3.56
C SER A 280 -11.73 4.85 3.69
N TRP A 281 -11.24 5.50 4.76
CA TRP A 281 -9.82 5.57 5.03
C TRP A 281 -9.26 4.20 5.45
N GLN A 282 -10.03 3.43 6.24
CA GLN A 282 -9.66 2.06 6.57
C GLN A 282 -9.55 1.20 5.31
N ALA A 283 -10.53 1.29 4.40
CA ALA A 283 -10.51 0.56 3.13
C ALA A 283 -9.24 0.87 2.31
N MET A 284 -8.93 2.15 2.13
CA MET A 284 -7.75 2.59 1.40
C MET A 284 -6.45 2.08 2.04
N LEU A 285 -6.33 2.19 3.37
CA LEU A 285 -5.16 1.70 4.11
C LEU A 285 -5.05 0.17 4.10
N TYR A 286 -6.17 -0.57 4.13
CA TYR A 286 -6.17 -2.01 3.93
C TYR A 286 -5.69 -2.39 2.51
N GLY A 287 -6.08 -1.63 1.48
CA GLY A 287 -5.57 -1.82 0.12
C GLY A 287 -4.04 -1.68 0.06
N ILE A 288 -3.49 -0.61 0.64
CA ILE A 288 -2.04 -0.38 0.73
C ILE A 288 -1.37 -1.49 1.55
N ARG A 289 -1.95 -1.89 2.69
CA ARG A 289 -1.41 -2.95 3.55
C ARG A 289 -1.38 -4.30 2.85
N GLY A 290 -2.37 -4.55 1.99
CA GLY A 290 -2.42 -5.72 1.11
C GLY A 290 -1.28 -5.73 0.10
N ASP A 291 -1.00 -4.62 -0.60
CA ASP A 291 0.13 -4.51 -1.53
C ASP A 291 1.48 -4.69 -0.80
N ILE A 292 1.65 -4.09 0.37
CA ILE A 292 2.82 -4.29 1.22
C ILE A 292 3.02 -5.78 1.55
N ALA A 293 1.96 -6.48 1.96
CA ALA A 293 2.01 -7.90 2.28
C ALA A 293 2.34 -8.77 1.05
N LEU A 294 1.76 -8.43 -0.12
CA LEU A 294 2.05 -9.10 -1.38
C LEU A 294 3.52 -8.96 -1.76
N ARG A 295 4.07 -7.75 -1.66
CA ARG A 295 5.48 -7.45 -1.95
C ARG A 295 6.45 -8.15 -1.01
N ALA A 296 6.07 -8.38 0.24
CA ALA A 296 6.83 -9.16 1.22
C ALA A 296 6.71 -10.68 1.01
N GLY A 297 5.80 -11.14 0.14
CA GLY A 297 5.49 -12.55 -0.07
C GLY A 297 4.57 -13.16 0.98
N HIS A 298 3.85 -12.35 1.77
CA HIS A 298 2.87 -12.81 2.75
C HIS A 298 1.48 -12.95 2.10
N LEU A 299 1.34 -13.95 1.23
CA LEU A 299 0.18 -14.11 0.33
C LEU A 299 -1.16 -14.22 1.05
N ALA A 300 -1.22 -14.96 2.17
CA ALA A 300 -2.46 -15.09 2.95
C ALA A 300 -2.89 -13.77 3.60
N ASP A 301 -1.93 -12.98 4.08
CA ASP A 301 -2.21 -11.66 4.62
C ASP A 301 -2.59 -10.66 3.53
N ALA A 302 -1.92 -10.72 2.37
CA ALA A 302 -2.26 -9.90 1.21
C ALA A 302 -3.71 -10.12 0.78
N ARG A 303 -4.14 -11.39 0.68
CA ARG A 303 -5.54 -11.76 0.42
C ARG A 303 -6.48 -11.18 1.48
N ARG A 304 -6.21 -11.44 2.75
CA ARG A 304 -7.05 -10.99 3.87
C ARG A 304 -7.21 -9.46 3.90
N TYR A 305 -6.13 -8.71 3.67
CA TYR A 305 -6.20 -7.26 3.64
C TYR A 305 -6.94 -6.72 2.40
N ALA A 306 -6.76 -7.33 1.24
CA ALA A 306 -7.51 -6.96 0.04
C ALA A 306 -9.01 -7.26 0.18
N GLU A 307 -9.39 -8.39 0.77
CA GLU A 307 -10.79 -8.72 1.12
C GLU A 307 -11.36 -7.71 2.13
N ALA A 308 -10.60 -7.35 3.17
CA ALA A 308 -11.00 -6.32 4.13
C ALA A 308 -11.20 -4.95 3.47
N ALA A 309 -10.32 -4.56 2.55
CA ALA A 309 -10.44 -3.33 1.79
C ALA A 309 -11.76 -3.27 1.00
N LEU A 310 -12.11 -4.35 0.29
CA LEU A 310 -13.36 -4.47 -0.46
C LEU A 310 -14.61 -4.57 0.44
N ALA A 311 -14.47 -5.09 1.66
CA ALA A 311 -15.56 -5.17 2.62
C ALA A 311 -15.88 -3.82 3.29
N HIS A 312 -14.88 -2.94 3.48
CA HIS A 312 -15.06 -1.63 4.13
C HIS A 312 -15.59 -0.56 3.18
N MET A 313 -15.52 -0.77 1.87
CA MET A 313 -15.96 0.22 0.89
C MET A 313 -16.52 -0.47 -0.36
N SER A 314 -17.68 0.01 -0.82
CA SER A 314 -18.37 -0.53 -2.00
C SER A 314 -17.60 -0.27 -3.30
N ALA A 315 -17.85 -1.05 -4.34
CA ALA A 315 -17.21 -0.87 -5.66
C ALA A 315 -17.43 0.55 -6.25
N PRO A 316 -18.64 1.15 -6.19
CA PRO A 316 -18.84 2.53 -6.61
C PRO A 316 -17.99 3.54 -5.82
N SER A 317 -17.77 3.31 -4.52
CA SER A 317 -16.97 4.18 -3.67
C SER A 317 -15.47 4.01 -3.88
N TRP A 318 -15.02 2.86 -4.33
CA TRP A 318 -13.66 2.64 -4.82
C TRP A 318 -13.42 3.37 -6.14
N ALA A 319 -14.44 3.51 -6.97
CA ALA A 319 -14.36 4.14 -8.28
C ALA A 319 -13.14 3.64 -9.08
N THR A 320 -12.31 4.55 -9.60
CA THR A 320 -11.12 4.17 -10.39
C THR A 320 -10.03 3.50 -9.56
N ALA A 321 -9.99 3.70 -8.25
CA ALA A 321 -9.01 3.10 -7.36
C ALA A 321 -9.28 1.62 -7.01
N ILE A 322 -10.40 1.04 -7.49
CA ILE A 322 -10.74 -0.38 -7.24
C ILE A 322 -9.68 -1.36 -7.77
N GLY A 323 -8.88 -0.92 -8.74
CA GLY A 323 -7.73 -1.68 -9.24
C GLY A 323 -6.72 -2.06 -8.17
N VAL A 324 -6.58 -1.28 -7.08
CA VAL A 324 -5.64 -1.54 -5.98
C VAL A 324 -5.99 -2.83 -5.23
N PRO A 325 -7.16 -2.96 -4.57
CA PRO A 325 -7.48 -4.19 -3.86
C PRO A 325 -7.70 -5.38 -4.80
N LEU A 326 -8.25 -5.18 -6.01
CA LEU A 326 -8.46 -6.28 -6.95
C LEU A 326 -7.15 -6.86 -7.47
N SER A 327 -6.18 -6.03 -7.87
CA SER A 327 -4.87 -6.53 -8.33
C SER A 327 -4.15 -7.32 -7.23
N THR A 328 -4.14 -6.81 -6.01
CA THR A 328 -3.56 -7.49 -4.85
C THR A 328 -4.24 -8.83 -4.58
N LEU A 329 -5.57 -8.86 -4.60
CA LEU A 329 -6.35 -10.06 -4.34
C LEU A 329 -6.12 -11.14 -5.41
N ILE A 330 -6.15 -10.76 -6.68
CA ILE A 330 -5.89 -11.68 -7.80
C ILE A 330 -4.48 -12.27 -7.67
N MET A 331 -3.44 -11.43 -7.50
CA MET A 331 -2.06 -11.88 -7.35
C MET A 331 -1.86 -12.80 -6.14
N ALA A 332 -2.46 -12.47 -5.00
CA ALA A 332 -2.41 -13.31 -3.81
C ALA A 332 -3.08 -14.67 -4.04
N CYS A 333 -4.26 -14.69 -4.66
CA CYS A 333 -4.97 -15.93 -5.01
C CYS A 333 -4.16 -16.80 -5.97
N LEU A 334 -3.51 -16.22 -6.99
CA LEU A 334 -2.63 -16.95 -7.92
C LEU A 334 -1.48 -17.63 -7.18
N GLY A 335 -0.81 -16.91 -6.28
CA GLY A 335 0.29 -17.45 -5.48
C GLY A 335 -0.16 -18.57 -4.54
N LEU A 336 -1.34 -18.43 -3.92
CA LEU A 336 -1.98 -19.44 -3.07
C LEU A 336 -2.51 -20.66 -3.86
N GLY A 337 -2.66 -20.55 -5.19
CA GLY A 337 -3.20 -21.58 -6.06
C GLY A 337 -4.74 -21.61 -6.11
N ASP A 338 -5.39 -20.54 -5.66
CA ASP A 338 -6.86 -20.39 -5.65
C ASP A 338 -7.33 -19.65 -6.92
N LEU A 339 -7.31 -20.39 -8.04
CA LEU A 339 -7.73 -19.85 -9.35
C LEU A 339 -9.23 -19.52 -9.40
N GLU A 340 -10.05 -20.22 -8.66
CA GLU A 340 -11.50 -20.00 -8.65
C GLU A 340 -11.85 -18.62 -8.08
N THR A 341 -11.25 -18.27 -6.95
CA THR A 341 -11.44 -16.93 -6.37
C THR A 341 -10.86 -15.84 -7.26
N ALA A 342 -9.69 -16.06 -7.88
CA ALA A 342 -9.10 -15.11 -8.82
C ALA A 342 -10.05 -14.86 -10.02
N THR A 343 -10.63 -15.92 -10.61
CA THR A 343 -11.60 -15.81 -11.71
C THR A 343 -12.82 -14.99 -11.32
N ARG A 344 -13.42 -15.29 -10.16
CA ARG A 344 -14.60 -14.58 -9.65
C ARG A 344 -14.38 -13.07 -9.51
N HIS A 345 -13.18 -12.66 -9.11
CA HIS A 345 -12.85 -11.23 -9.00
C HIS A 345 -12.51 -10.57 -10.32
N LEU A 346 -12.01 -11.32 -11.29
CA LEU A 346 -11.81 -10.83 -12.66
C LEU A 346 -13.11 -10.64 -13.43
N ASP A 347 -14.14 -11.42 -13.12
CA ASP A 347 -15.48 -11.32 -13.73
C ASP A 347 -16.30 -10.13 -13.20
N GLN A 348 -15.82 -9.43 -12.17
CA GLN A 348 -16.49 -8.23 -11.66
C GLN A 348 -16.30 -7.05 -12.63
N PRO A 349 -17.36 -6.28 -12.90
CA PRO A 349 -17.24 -5.08 -13.72
C PRO A 349 -16.39 -4.03 -13.02
N VAL A 350 -15.49 -3.40 -13.78
CA VAL A 350 -14.63 -2.31 -13.32
C VAL A 350 -14.89 -1.07 -14.20
N PRO A 351 -14.70 0.17 -13.67
CA PRO A 351 -14.89 1.38 -14.44
C PRO A 351 -13.87 1.50 -15.59
N ASP A 352 -14.32 1.93 -16.77
CA ASP A 352 -13.43 2.14 -17.92
C ASP A 352 -12.36 3.21 -17.64
N GLU A 353 -12.71 4.24 -16.86
CA GLU A 353 -11.81 5.30 -16.43
C GLU A 353 -10.63 4.79 -15.61
N MET A 354 -10.76 3.64 -14.96
CA MET A 354 -9.65 2.98 -14.24
C MET A 354 -8.44 2.73 -15.16
N PHE A 355 -8.67 2.37 -16.43
CA PHE A 355 -7.59 2.10 -17.38
C PHE A 355 -6.84 3.35 -17.86
N GLN A 356 -7.27 4.53 -17.43
CA GLN A 356 -6.53 5.79 -17.62
C GLN A 356 -5.66 6.14 -16.42
N THR A 357 -5.60 5.27 -15.42
CA THR A 357 -4.90 5.48 -14.16
C THR A 357 -3.78 4.46 -13.95
N VAL A 358 -2.85 4.76 -13.04
CA VAL A 358 -1.84 3.78 -12.59
C VAL A 358 -2.45 2.54 -11.94
N TRP A 359 -3.65 2.64 -11.38
CA TRP A 359 -4.36 1.51 -10.79
C TRP A 359 -4.86 0.53 -11.86
N GLY A 360 -5.21 1.05 -13.04
CA GLY A 360 -5.50 0.22 -14.21
C GLY A 360 -4.30 -0.57 -14.71
N LEU A 361 -3.08 0.01 -14.65
CA LEU A 361 -1.85 -0.73 -14.95
C LEU A 361 -1.66 -1.92 -14.00
N SER A 362 -1.87 -1.70 -12.69
CA SER A 362 -1.76 -2.76 -11.69
C SER A 362 -2.80 -3.87 -11.91
N TYR A 363 -4.03 -3.50 -12.31
CA TYR A 363 -5.08 -4.46 -12.63
C TYR A 363 -4.75 -5.27 -13.89
N LEU A 364 -4.33 -4.62 -15.00
CA LEU A 364 -3.88 -5.31 -16.22
C LEU A 364 -2.71 -6.27 -15.93
N HIS A 365 -1.76 -5.83 -15.13
CA HIS A 365 -0.66 -6.67 -14.68
C HIS A 365 -1.14 -7.93 -13.96
N ALA A 366 -2.05 -7.80 -13.01
CA ALA A 366 -2.61 -8.94 -12.28
C ALA A 366 -3.43 -9.88 -13.20
N ARG A 367 -4.20 -9.32 -14.13
CA ARG A 367 -4.96 -10.07 -15.13
C ARG A 367 -4.05 -10.82 -16.09
N GLY A 368 -2.97 -10.18 -16.55
CA GLY A 368 -1.94 -10.83 -17.37
C GLY A 368 -1.30 -12.03 -16.66
N HIS A 369 -0.99 -11.91 -15.37
CA HIS A 369 -0.51 -13.04 -14.57
C HIS A 369 -1.53 -14.18 -14.44
N TYR A 370 -2.82 -13.84 -14.29
CA TYR A 370 -3.87 -14.84 -14.33
C TYR A 370 -3.93 -15.57 -15.68
N TYR A 371 -3.77 -14.85 -16.80
CA TYR A 371 -3.73 -15.46 -18.12
C TYR A 371 -2.50 -16.37 -18.31
N LEU A 372 -1.34 -15.99 -17.79
CA LEU A 372 -0.16 -16.88 -17.77
C LEU A 372 -0.43 -18.15 -16.95
N ALA A 373 -0.99 -18.01 -15.75
CA ALA A 373 -1.29 -19.12 -14.87
C ALA A 373 -2.33 -20.10 -15.45
N THR A 374 -3.21 -19.61 -16.34
CA THR A 374 -4.24 -20.39 -17.04
C THR A 374 -3.81 -20.83 -18.46
N GLY A 375 -2.54 -20.64 -18.85
CA GLY A 375 -1.99 -21.08 -20.14
C GLY A 375 -2.38 -20.20 -21.34
N ARG A 376 -2.96 -19.02 -21.11
CA ARG A 376 -3.38 -18.05 -22.14
C ARG A 376 -2.29 -17.01 -22.37
N ALA A 377 -1.12 -17.45 -22.86
CA ALA A 377 0.07 -16.60 -22.94
C ALA A 377 -0.08 -15.42 -23.93
N GLU A 378 -0.88 -15.54 -24.99
CA GLU A 378 -1.18 -14.44 -25.92
C GLU A 378 -1.98 -13.35 -25.24
N ALA A 379 -3.05 -13.69 -24.52
CA ALA A 379 -3.86 -12.71 -23.76
C ALA A 379 -3.04 -12.04 -22.64
N ALA A 380 -2.12 -12.77 -22.03
CA ALA A 380 -1.20 -12.19 -21.05
C ALA A 380 -0.24 -11.18 -21.70
N LEU A 381 0.29 -11.51 -22.88
CA LEU A 381 1.15 -10.61 -23.64
C LEU A 381 0.42 -9.34 -24.03
N ASP A 382 -0.86 -9.44 -24.45
CA ASP A 382 -1.69 -8.29 -24.80
C ASP A 382 -1.88 -7.35 -23.60
N ASP A 383 -2.14 -7.88 -22.41
CA ASP A 383 -2.28 -7.06 -21.19
C ASP A 383 -0.97 -6.37 -20.80
N PHE A 384 0.15 -7.08 -20.84
CA PHE A 384 1.45 -6.50 -20.50
C PHE A 384 1.92 -5.46 -21.51
N THR A 385 1.70 -5.70 -22.81
CA THR A 385 2.02 -4.72 -23.85
C THR A 385 1.08 -3.52 -23.79
N THR A 386 -0.20 -3.71 -23.47
CA THR A 386 -1.14 -2.61 -23.20
C THR A 386 -0.64 -1.70 -22.07
N CYS A 387 -0.06 -2.26 -20.99
CA CYS A 387 0.59 -1.43 -19.97
C CYS A 387 1.74 -0.57 -20.56
N GLY A 388 2.56 -1.16 -21.44
CA GLY A 388 3.63 -0.43 -22.12
C GLY A 388 3.13 0.66 -23.06
N ASP A 389 2.08 0.38 -23.83
CA ASP A 389 1.46 1.33 -24.75
C ASP A 389 0.78 2.48 -24.01
N LEU A 390 0.13 2.22 -22.87
CA LEU A 390 -0.42 3.24 -21.99
C LEU A 390 0.68 4.15 -21.45
N MET A 391 1.75 3.58 -20.91
CA MET A 391 2.90 4.34 -20.40
C MET A 391 3.57 5.18 -21.50
N ALA A 392 3.71 4.64 -22.71
CA ALA A 392 4.25 5.37 -23.85
C ALA A 392 3.36 6.54 -24.26
N ARG A 393 2.03 6.34 -24.34
CA ARG A 393 1.07 7.42 -24.61
C ARG A 393 1.07 8.51 -23.53
N TRP A 394 1.32 8.15 -22.29
CA TRP A 394 1.42 9.09 -21.18
C TRP A 394 2.80 9.74 -21.07
N SER A 395 3.75 9.41 -21.95
CA SER A 395 5.14 9.88 -21.89
C SER A 395 5.83 9.62 -20.56
N VAL A 396 5.48 8.50 -19.90
CA VAL A 396 6.06 8.04 -18.63
C VAL A 396 6.52 6.58 -18.76
N ASP A 397 7.43 6.18 -17.90
CA ASP A 397 7.79 4.77 -17.69
C ASP A 397 7.90 4.54 -16.18
N LEU A 398 7.09 3.60 -15.68
CA LEU A 398 6.89 3.38 -14.25
C LEU A 398 7.21 1.92 -13.85
N PRO A 399 8.45 1.46 -14.04
CA PRO A 399 8.85 0.06 -13.81
C PRO A 399 8.73 -0.37 -12.34
N THR A 400 8.69 0.57 -11.40
CA THR A 400 8.46 0.31 -9.98
C THR A 400 7.01 -0.03 -9.67
N ILE A 401 6.07 0.45 -10.48
CA ILE A 401 4.65 0.11 -10.39
C ILE A 401 4.39 -1.17 -11.16
N VAL A 402 4.69 -1.19 -12.47
CA VAL A 402 4.55 -2.37 -13.34
C VAL A 402 5.74 -2.45 -14.28
N GLY A 403 6.61 -3.42 -14.04
CA GLY A 403 7.73 -3.74 -14.93
C GLY A 403 7.26 -4.52 -16.18
N TRP A 404 6.39 -3.92 -17.00
CA TRP A 404 5.68 -4.58 -18.08
C TRP A 404 6.59 -5.35 -19.05
N ARG A 405 7.81 -4.86 -19.30
CA ARG A 405 8.78 -5.54 -20.20
C ARG A 405 9.20 -6.89 -19.65
N VAL A 406 9.36 -7.02 -18.35
CA VAL A 406 9.72 -8.28 -17.69
C VAL A 406 8.62 -9.31 -17.89
N TRP A 407 7.37 -8.90 -17.68
CA TRP A 407 6.22 -9.80 -17.73
C TRP A 407 5.82 -10.14 -19.17
N ALA A 408 5.93 -9.18 -20.10
CA ALA A 408 5.81 -9.46 -21.53
C ALA A 408 6.91 -10.44 -22.00
N ALA A 409 8.13 -10.32 -21.45
CA ALA A 409 9.21 -11.25 -21.74
C ALA A 409 8.91 -12.67 -21.20
N GLU A 410 8.29 -12.80 -20.01
CA GLU A 410 7.80 -14.10 -19.51
C GLU A 410 6.71 -14.70 -20.43
N ALA A 411 5.78 -13.87 -20.92
CA ALA A 411 4.78 -14.32 -21.88
C ALA A 411 5.43 -14.78 -23.20
N TYR A 412 6.45 -14.07 -23.70
CA TYR A 412 7.22 -14.53 -24.87
C TYR A 412 7.96 -15.84 -24.62
N LEU A 413 8.50 -16.09 -23.43
CA LEU A 413 9.09 -17.39 -23.09
C LEU A 413 8.03 -18.50 -23.12
N ALA A 414 6.83 -18.25 -22.60
CA ALA A 414 5.72 -19.20 -22.66
C ALA A 414 5.30 -19.49 -24.12
N LEU A 415 5.37 -18.49 -25.01
CA LEU A 415 5.13 -18.61 -26.45
C LEU A 415 6.33 -19.17 -27.24
N LYS A 416 7.41 -19.60 -26.55
CA LYS A 416 8.64 -20.15 -27.16
C LYS A 416 9.36 -19.15 -28.07
N GLN A 417 9.36 -17.87 -27.72
CA GLN A 417 10.02 -16.77 -28.44
C GLN A 417 11.15 -16.14 -27.60
N PRO A 418 12.25 -16.86 -27.31
CA PRO A 418 13.30 -16.43 -26.39
C PRO A 418 14.06 -15.17 -26.83
N ASP A 419 14.19 -14.93 -28.15
CA ASP A 419 14.90 -13.75 -28.66
C ASP A 419 14.13 -12.44 -28.32
N ARG A 420 12.80 -12.46 -28.47
CA ARG A 420 11.96 -11.31 -28.06
C ARG A 420 11.98 -11.10 -26.54
N ALA A 421 11.93 -12.19 -25.79
CA ALA A 421 12.05 -12.13 -24.34
C ALA A 421 13.39 -11.51 -23.90
N ARG A 422 14.50 -11.90 -24.56
CA ARG A 422 15.82 -11.33 -24.29
C ARG A 422 15.85 -9.83 -24.54
N THR A 423 15.36 -9.38 -25.69
CA THR A 423 15.35 -7.96 -26.07
C THR A 423 14.63 -7.12 -25.02
N LEU A 424 13.47 -7.58 -24.53
CA LEU A 424 12.72 -6.86 -23.51
C LEU A 424 13.41 -6.88 -22.14
N ALA A 425 13.99 -8.00 -21.73
CA ALA A 425 14.71 -8.10 -20.46
C ALA A 425 15.96 -7.19 -20.45
N GLU A 426 16.74 -7.17 -21.54
CA GLU A 426 17.91 -6.29 -21.71
C GLU A 426 17.50 -4.81 -21.73
N SER A 427 16.40 -4.47 -22.43
CA SER A 427 15.84 -3.12 -22.45
C SER A 427 15.45 -2.67 -21.02
N GLN A 428 14.81 -3.55 -20.23
CA GLN A 428 14.46 -3.22 -18.85
C GLN A 428 15.70 -2.99 -17.98
N LEU A 429 16.73 -3.82 -18.12
CA LEU A 429 17.98 -3.66 -17.38
C LEU A 429 18.72 -2.37 -17.73
N THR A 430 18.65 -1.95 -19.00
CA THR A 430 19.25 -0.68 -19.47
C THR A 430 18.55 0.54 -18.87
N GLN A 431 17.22 0.48 -18.70
CA GLN A 431 16.43 1.59 -18.11
C GLN A 431 16.61 1.73 -16.60
N LEU A 432 16.77 0.60 -15.91
CA LEU A 432 16.97 0.58 -14.48
C LEU A 432 18.40 1.01 -14.15
N GLY A 433 18.55 1.93 -13.19
CA GLY A 433 19.85 2.37 -12.71
C GLY A 433 20.70 1.27 -12.08
N ALA A 434 21.83 1.64 -11.49
CA ALA A 434 22.74 0.68 -10.85
C ALA A 434 22.14 0.05 -9.57
N GLU A 435 21.21 0.75 -8.93
CA GLU A 435 20.62 0.33 -7.64
C GLU A 435 19.88 -1.02 -7.74
N PRO A 436 20.06 -1.90 -6.75
CA PRO A 436 19.29 -3.14 -6.64
C PRO A 436 17.80 -2.85 -6.52
N SER A 437 16.96 -3.60 -7.24
CA SER A 437 15.51 -3.51 -7.13
C SER A 437 14.86 -4.84 -7.49
N ARG A 438 13.62 -5.06 -7.02
CA ARG A 438 12.83 -6.25 -7.38
C ARG A 438 12.62 -6.39 -8.89
N THR A 439 12.38 -5.29 -9.60
CA THR A 439 12.20 -5.29 -11.05
C THR A 439 13.49 -5.73 -11.77
N LYS A 440 14.65 -5.27 -11.28
CA LYS A 440 15.96 -5.70 -11.83
C LYS A 440 16.21 -7.18 -11.58
N ALA A 441 15.91 -7.67 -10.38
CA ALA A 441 16.01 -9.09 -10.05
C ALA A 441 15.10 -9.95 -10.94
N ALA A 442 13.86 -9.52 -11.18
CA ALA A 442 12.93 -10.20 -12.08
C ALA A 442 13.43 -10.19 -13.54
N ALA A 443 13.98 -9.07 -14.02
CA ALA A 443 14.57 -8.98 -15.35
C ALA A 443 15.78 -9.93 -15.53
N LEU A 444 16.66 -10.03 -14.53
CA LEU A 444 17.79 -10.98 -14.54
C LEU A 444 17.29 -12.44 -14.56
N ARG A 445 16.21 -12.75 -13.82
CA ARG A 445 15.60 -14.09 -13.83
C ARG A 445 15.10 -14.47 -15.22
N VAL A 446 14.39 -13.56 -15.90
CA VAL A 446 13.89 -13.76 -17.27
C VAL A 446 15.06 -13.86 -18.27
N LEU A 447 16.05 -12.95 -18.16
CA LEU A 447 17.24 -12.98 -19.02
C LEU A 447 17.97 -14.31 -18.89
N ALA A 448 18.09 -14.86 -17.69
CA ALA A 448 18.73 -16.16 -17.46
C ALA A 448 18.07 -17.31 -18.27
N ALA A 449 16.75 -17.23 -18.51
CA ALA A 449 16.06 -18.24 -19.33
C ALA A 449 16.45 -18.17 -20.82
N THR A 450 16.97 -17.04 -21.30
CA THR A 450 17.29 -16.77 -22.72
C THR A 450 18.77 -16.99 -23.06
N VAL A 451 19.65 -17.10 -22.07
CA VAL A 451 21.10 -17.29 -22.30
C VAL A 451 21.51 -18.77 -22.28
N PRO A 452 22.71 -19.11 -22.79
CA PRO A 452 23.25 -20.48 -22.74
C PRO A 452 23.28 -21.02 -21.28
N PRO A 453 23.10 -22.33 -21.09
CA PRO A 453 23.00 -22.93 -19.74
C PRO A 453 24.16 -22.59 -18.81
N ALA A 454 25.39 -22.47 -19.32
CA ALA A 454 26.57 -22.15 -18.51
C ALA A 454 26.51 -20.75 -17.84
N GLN A 455 25.81 -19.80 -18.43
CA GLN A 455 25.69 -18.41 -17.93
C GLN A 455 24.53 -18.22 -16.95
N ARG A 456 23.52 -19.10 -16.98
CA ARG A 456 22.29 -18.99 -16.17
C ARG A 456 22.53 -18.87 -14.67
N PRO A 457 23.42 -19.70 -14.04
CA PRO A 457 23.57 -19.67 -12.60
C PRO A 457 24.17 -18.37 -12.04
N ALA A 458 24.95 -17.62 -12.83
CA ALA A 458 25.48 -16.32 -12.40
C ALA A 458 24.35 -15.31 -12.28
N LEU A 459 23.55 -15.11 -13.34
CA LEU A 459 22.43 -14.18 -13.35
C LEU A 459 21.39 -14.53 -12.28
N LEU A 460 21.11 -15.81 -12.06
CA LEU A 460 20.15 -16.25 -11.06
C LEU A 460 20.64 -16.08 -9.61
N ARG A 461 21.94 -16.18 -9.37
CA ARG A 461 22.52 -15.83 -8.06
C ARG A 461 22.38 -14.34 -7.77
N ASP A 462 22.69 -13.48 -8.73
CA ASP A 462 22.52 -12.04 -8.59
C ASP A 462 21.04 -11.69 -8.33
N ALA A 463 20.11 -12.32 -9.07
CA ALA A 463 18.68 -12.16 -8.85
C ALA A 463 18.25 -12.60 -7.43
N THR A 464 18.77 -13.76 -6.94
CA THR A 464 18.43 -14.23 -5.57
C THR A 464 18.94 -13.29 -4.48
N GLU A 465 20.11 -12.68 -4.65
CA GLU A 465 20.65 -11.71 -3.71
C GLU A 465 19.84 -10.41 -3.71
N MET A 466 19.45 -9.90 -4.89
CA MET A 466 18.61 -8.71 -5.00
C MET A 466 17.23 -8.94 -4.37
N PHE A 467 16.53 -10.05 -4.67
CA PHE A 467 15.25 -10.35 -4.05
C PHE A 467 15.34 -10.47 -2.52
N ARG A 468 16.43 -11.03 -2.01
CA ARG A 468 16.68 -11.10 -0.57
C ARG A 468 16.88 -9.70 0.03
N GLY A 469 17.66 -8.84 -0.65
CA GLY A 469 17.90 -7.46 -0.21
C GLY A 469 16.64 -6.60 -0.19
N CYS A 470 15.73 -6.80 -1.16
CA CYS A 470 14.43 -6.11 -1.23
C CYS A 470 13.34 -6.71 -0.33
N GLY A 471 13.61 -7.81 0.38
CA GLY A 471 12.60 -8.50 1.18
C GLY A 471 11.52 -9.23 0.37
N ASP A 472 11.70 -9.40 -0.95
CA ASP A 472 10.75 -10.11 -1.81
C ASP A 472 10.95 -11.62 -1.71
N ARG A 473 10.26 -12.23 -0.75
CA ARG A 473 10.39 -13.67 -0.48
C ARG A 473 9.81 -14.54 -1.60
N LEU A 474 8.72 -14.09 -2.24
CA LEU A 474 8.13 -14.86 -3.34
C LEU A 474 9.03 -14.83 -4.58
N GLY A 475 9.55 -13.66 -4.96
CA GLY A 475 10.53 -13.52 -6.03
C GLY A 475 11.80 -14.35 -5.76
N LEU A 476 12.26 -14.36 -4.51
CA LEU A 476 13.38 -15.21 -4.08
C LEU A 476 13.08 -16.70 -4.29
N ALA A 477 11.87 -17.17 -3.95
CA ALA A 477 11.49 -18.57 -4.15
C ALA A 477 11.50 -18.95 -5.63
N TYR A 478 10.96 -18.10 -6.51
CA TYR A 478 11.03 -18.33 -7.96
C TYR A 478 12.46 -18.33 -8.50
N ALA A 479 13.31 -17.38 -8.08
CA ALA A 479 14.70 -17.31 -8.53
C ALA A 479 15.53 -18.52 -8.07
N LEU A 480 15.31 -19.01 -6.84
CA LEU A 480 15.92 -20.25 -6.34
C LEU A 480 15.45 -21.48 -7.11
N ALA A 481 14.16 -21.54 -7.48
CA ALA A 481 13.63 -22.62 -8.32
C ALA A 481 14.30 -22.65 -9.69
N ASP A 482 14.45 -21.49 -10.33
CA ASP A 482 15.14 -21.37 -11.61
C ASP A 482 16.62 -21.70 -11.48
N LEU A 483 17.30 -21.27 -10.42
CA LEU A 483 18.70 -21.60 -10.15
C LEU A 483 18.91 -23.11 -9.97
N SER A 484 18.02 -23.79 -9.27
CA SER A 484 18.06 -25.25 -9.13
C SER A 484 17.96 -25.95 -10.49
N ARG A 485 17.05 -25.49 -11.35
CA ARG A 485 16.90 -26.03 -12.72
C ARG A 485 18.16 -25.81 -13.56
N ALA A 486 18.76 -24.61 -13.46
CA ALA A 486 20.00 -24.30 -14.16
C ALA A 486 21.18 -25.16 -13.69
N GLN A 487 21.31 -25.37 -12.37
CA GLN A 487 22.35 -26.24 -11.78
C GLN A 487 22.17 -27.71 -12.22
N ARG A 488 20.92 -28.21 -12.24
CA ARG A 488 20.61 -29.57 -12.72
C ARG A 488 20.98 -29.76 -14.20
N ALA A 489 20.69 -28.74 -15.02
CA ALA A 489 21.03 -28.78 -16.46
C ALA A 489 22.54 -28.81 -16.71
N LEU A 490 23.37 -28.37 -15.76
CA LEU A 490 24.83 -28.43 -15.81
C LEU A 490 25.41 -29.67 -15.12
N GLY A 491 24.57 -30.59 -14.64
CA GLY A 491 25.01 -31.79 -13.94
C GLY A 491 25.40 -31.57 -12.45
N ASP A 492 25.22 -30.37 -11.90
CA ASP A 492 25.50 -30.09 -10.49
C ASP A 492 24.29 -30.49 -9.62
N PHE A 493 24.02 -31.78 -9.58
CA PHE A 493 22.84 -32.34 -8.89
C PHE A 493 22.86 -32.09 -7.39
N GLN A 494 24.02 -32.06 -6.75
CA GLN A 494 24.17 -31.80 -5.32
C GLN A 494 23.69 -30.40 -4.95
N ARG A 495 24.19 -29.38 -5.68
CA ARG A 495 23.74 -28.00 -5.44
C ARG A 495 22.29 -27.81 -5.85
N ALA A 496 21.86 -28.41 -6.96
CA ALA A 496 20.47 -28.32 -7.42
C ALA A 496 19.49 -28.80 -6.35
N ARG A 497 19.80 -29.94 -5.69
CA ARG A 497 18.98 -30.50 -4.60
C ARG A 497 18.89 -29.57 -3.38
N LEU A 498 19.99 -28.98 -2.95
CA LEU A 498 20.00 -28.03 -1.84
C LEU A 498 19.22 -26.75 -2.19
N THR A 499 19.38 -26.27 -3.43
CA THR A 499 18.73 -25.04 -3.90
C THR A 499 17.23 -25.21 -4.04
N VAL A 500 16.74 -26.36 -4.57
CA VAL A 500 15.29 -26.60 -4.69
C VAL A 500 14.63 -26.75 -3.33
N ARG A 501 15.30 -27.40 -2.37
CA ARG A 501 14.77 -27.49 -1.01
C ARG A 501 14.62 -26.12 -0.37
N ARG A 502 15.63 -25.26 -0.52
CA ARG A 502 15.54 -23.86 -0.06
C ARG A 502 14.42 -23.09 -0.76
N ALA A 503 14.23 -23.30 -2.08
CA ALA A 503 13.12 -22.71 -2.82
C ALA A 503 11.76 -23.15 -2.23
N TYR A 504 11.62 -24.43 -1.94
CA TYR A 504 10.42 -25.03 -1.34
C TYR A 504 10.12 -24.47 0.06
N ASP A 505 11.14 -24.34 0.91
CA ASP A 505 10.99 -23.80 2.27
C ASP A 505 10.56 -22.32 2.22
N VAL A 506 11.20 -21.52 1.35
CA VAL A 506 10.82 -20.12 1.16
C VAL A 506 9.40 -20.00 0.60
N ALA A 507 9.04 -20.82 -0.40
CA ALA A 507 7.69 -20.88 -0.95
C ALA A 507 6.65 -21.29 0.13
N GLY A 508 7.01 -22.23 1.02
CA GLY A 508 6.19 -22.64 2.16
C GLY A 508 5.94 -21.49 3.13
N SER A 509 6.97 -20.72 3.46
CA SER A 509 6.84 -19.55 4.33
C SER A 509 5.95 -18.44 3.72
N CYS A 510 5.86 -18.38 2.39
CA CYS A 510 4.94 -17.49 1.66
C CYS A 510 3.54 -18.10 1.49
N ARG A 511 3.34 -19.37 1.81
CA ARG A 511 2.16 -20.17 1.43
C ARG A 511 1.93 -20.19 -0.09
N ALA A 512 3.01 -20.14 -0.87
CA ALA A 512 2.96 -20.18 -2.33
C ALA A 512 2.71 -21.62 -2.82
N ASP A 513 1.51 -22.13 -2.57
CA ASP A 513 1.16 -23.53 -2.81
C ASP A 513 1.18 -23.90 -4.30
N ALA A 514 0.90 -22.95 -5.19
CA ALA A 514 1.06 -23.13 -6.63
C ALA A 514 2.52 -23.46 -6.99
N LEU A 515 3.49 -22.71 -6.46
CA LEU A 515 4.92 -22.95 -6.69
C LEU A 515 5.38 -24.24 -6.01
N ARG A 516 4.95 -24.50 -4.78
CA ARG A 516 5.30 -25.73 -4.06
C ARG A 516 4.91 -26.99 -4.82
N LYS A 517 3.72 -27.03 -5.43
CA LYS A 517 3.26 -28.15 -6.28
C LYS A 517 4.17 -28.38 -7.49
N VAL A 518 4.74 -27.30 -8.05
CA VAL A 518 5.67 -27.41 -9.18
C VAL A 518 7.06 -27.89 -8.75
N LEU A 519 7.51 -27.54 -7.54
CA LEU A 519 8.85 -27.86 -7.04
C LEU A 519 8.99 -29.32 -6.61
N LEU A 520 7.92 -29.95 -6.15
CA LEU A 520 7.91 -31.35 -5.72
C LEU A 520 6.79 -32.10 -6.45
N PRO A 521 7.09 -32.81 -7.52
CA PRO A 521 6.12 -33.72 -8.16
C PRO A 521 5.65 -34.81 -7.17
N ASP A 522 4.41 -35.24 -7.29
CA ASP A 522 3.59 -36.05 -6.36
C ASP A 522 4.20 -37.36 -5.80
N VAL A 523 5.43 -37.71 -6.18
CA VAL A 523 6.03 -39.01 -5.82
C VAL A 523 6.58 -39.05 -4.37
N ASP A 524 6.75 -37.90 -3.68
CA ASP A 524 7.44 -37.88 -2.38
C ASP A 524 6.70 -37.16 -1.25
N ASN A 525 5.42 -36.84 -1.36
CA ASN A 525 4.68 -36.21 -0.25
C ASN A 525 4.71 -37.07 1.02
N ASP A 526 4.55 -38.41 0.91
CA ASP A 526 4.60 -39.33 2.05
C ASP A 526 6.02 -39.48 2.62
N ALA A 527 7.05 -39.38 1.80
CA ALA A 527 8.45 -39.48 2.25
C ALA A 527 8.92 -38.19 2.93
N LEU A 528 8.40 -37.04 2.54
CA LEU A 528 8.71 -35.74 3.15
C LEU A 528 7.97 -35.53 4.47
N GLU A 529 6.70 -35.87 4.57
CA GLU A 529 5.94 -35.84 5.83
C GLU A 529 6.52 -36.81 6.87
N ASN A 530 6.94 -37.99 6.45
CA ASN A 530 7.64 -38.94 7.33
C ASN A 530 9.06 -38.49 7.70
N ALA A 531 9.79 -37.79 6.81
CA ALA A 531 11.10 -37.22 7.12
C ALA A 531 11.00 -36.02 8.06
N ASP A 532 10.01 -35.16 7.88
CA ASP A 532 9.75 -34.01 8.76
C ASP A 532 9.26 -34.47 10.14
N ALA A 533 8.37 -35.46 10.21
CA ALA A 533 7.93 -36.06 11.48
C ALA A 533 9.10 -36.74 12.23
N SER A 534 9.91 -37.54 11.51
CA SER A 534 11.11 -38.18 12.06
C SER A 534 12.20 -37.19 12.46
N GLY A 535 12.35 -36.10 11.69
CA GLY A 535 13.28 -35.01 11.96
C GLY A 535 12.90 -34.20 13.20
N THR A 536 11.60 -33.90 13.34
CA THR A 536 11.05 -33.15 14.49
C THR A 536 11.23 -33.94 15.77
N GLU A 537 10.93 -35.22 15.75
CA GLU A 537 11.08 -36.12 16.91
C GLU A 537 12.56 -36.27 17.31
N ALA A 538 13.47 -36.47 16.37
CA ALA A 538 14.91 -36.51 16.61
C ALA A 538 15.46 -35.18 17.17
N PHE A 539 14.97 -34.04 16.71
CA PHE A 539 15.38 -32.72 17.19
C PHE A 539 14.95 -32.44 18.63
N HIS A 540 13.80 -32.96 19.05
CA HIS A 540 13.33 -32.90 20.44
C HIS A 540 14.17 -33.74 21.40
N THR A 541 14.98 -34.71 20.94
CA THR A 541 15.92 -35.47 21.78
C THR A 541 17.19 -34.71 22.16
N LEU A 542 17.43 -33.54 21.52
CA LEU A 542 18.57 -32.70 21.85
C LEU A 542 18.32 -31.92 23.14
N SER A 543 19.36 -31.80 23.98
CA SER A 543 19.34 -30.87 25.10
C SER A 543 19.37 -29.42 24.62
N ASP A 544 18.99 -28.45 25.49
CA ASP A 544 18.98 -27.03 25.15
C ASP A 544 20.35 -26.51 24.69
N ALA A 545 21.44 -27.00 25.27
CA ALA A 545 22.80 -26.67 24.85
C ALA A 545 23.12 -27.25 23.46
N GLU A 546 22.74 -28.52 23.23
CA GLU A 546 22.91 -29.16 21.92
C GLU A 546 22.10 -28.49 20.84
N ARG A 547 20.85 -28.06 21.15
CA ARG A 547 19.99 -27.29 20.20
C ARG A 547 20.61 -25.95 19.80
N ARG A 548 21.11 -25.16 20.76
CA ARG A 548 21.78 -23.88 20.49
C ARG A 548 23.04 -24.04 19.65
N VAL A 549 23.86 -25.04 19.95
CA VAL A 549 25.07 -25.36 19.17
C VAL A 549 24.70 -25.82 17.75
N ALA A 550 23.68 -26.68 17.60
CA ALA A 550 23.19 -27.15 16.31
C ALA A 550 22.62 -26.00 15.45
N ALA A 551 21.87 -25.10 16.06
CA ALA A 551 21.31 -23.91 15.40
C ALA A 551 22.42 -23.02 14.83
N LEU A 552 23.39 -22.63 15.61
CA LEU A 552 24.52 -21.81 15.17
C LEU A 552 25.40 -22.51 14.12
N ALA A 553 25.56 -23.82 14.25
CA ALA A 553 26.30 -24.62 13.29
C ALA A 553 25.58 -24.70 11.93
N ALA A 554 24.27 -24.84 11.93
CA ALA A 554 23.44 -24.84 10.73
C ALA A 554 23.42 -23.46 10.04
N GLN A 555 23.49 -22.37 10.80
CA GLN A 555 23.64 -21.00 10.28
C GLN A 555 25.02 -20.70 9.66
N GLY A 556 25.94 -21.68 9.69
CA GLY A 556 27.28 -21.54 9.09
C GLY A 556 28.35 -20.96 10.02
N SER A 557 28.03 -20.71 11.32
CA SER A 557 29.02 -20.21 12.30
C SER A 557 30.13 -21.23 12.56
N THR A 558 31.41 -20.86 12.50
CA THR A 558 32.52 -21.74 12.82
C THR A 558 32.52 -22.14 14.31
N ASN A 559 33.19 -23.24 14.70
CA ASN A 559 33.24 -23.67 16.09
C ASN A 559 33.78 -22.58 17.02
N ARG A 560 34.72 -21.77 16.55
CA ARG A 560 35.27 -20.61 17.28
C ARG A 560 34.24 -19.52 17.50
N GLN A 561 33.43 -19.20 16.47
CA GLN A 561 32.35 -18.25 16.58
C GLN A 561 31.22 -18.73 17.49
N ILE A 562 30.89 -20.04 17.44
CA ILE A 562 29.91 -20.65 18.33
C ILE A 562 30.40 -20.58 19.78
N ALA A 563 31.67 -20.93 20.01
CA ALA A 563 32.30 -20.88 21.34
C ALA A 563 32.21 -19.46 21.93
N THR A 564 32.53 -18.44 21.11
CA THR A 564 32.44 -17.04 21.53
C THR A 564 31.00 -16.61 21.82
N LYS A 565 30.03 -16.96 20.96
CA LYS A 565 28.61 -16.59 21.13
C LYS A 565 27.96 -17.26 22.36
N LEU A 566 28.35 -18.48 22.66
CA LEU A 566 27.77 -19.26 23.78
C LEU A 566 28.60 -19.21 25.07
N TYR A 567 29.71 -18.46 25.08
CA TYR A 567 30.62 -18.33 26.21
C TYR A 567 31.14 -19.69 26.73
N VAL A 568 31.50 -20.59 25.79
CA VAL A 568 32.07 -21.93 26.09
C VAL A 568 33.39 -22.12 25.34
N THR A 569 34.12 -23.21 25.65
CA THR A 569 35.36 -23.55 24.93
C THR A 569 35.06 -24.18 23.56
N VAL A 570 36.01 -24.07 22.62
CA VAL A 570 35.88 -24.72 21.29
C VAL A 570 35.74 -26.24 21.47
N SER A 571 36.46 -26.85 22.40
CA SER A 571 36.36 -28.29 22.73
C SER A 571 34.94 -28.66 23.20
N THR A 572 34.29 -27.79 23.99
CA THR A 572 32.88 -28.00 24.40
C THR A 572 31.93 -28.00 23.22
N VAL A 573 32.14 -27.08 22.26
CA VAL A 573 31.34 -27.02 21.00
C VAL A 573 31.52 -28.30 20.19
N GLU A 574 32.76 -28.81 20.07
CA GLU A 574 33.06 -30.05 19.34
C GLU A 574 32.42 -31.28 19.98
N GLN A 575 32.44 -31.35 21.32
CA GLN A 575 31.74 -32.41 22.06
C GLN A 575 30.22 -32.36 21.84
N HIS A 576 29.62 -31.16 21.86
CA HIS A 576 28.19 -30.99 21.57
C HIS A 576 27.87 -31.37 20.13
N LEU A 577 28.66 -30.92 19.14
CA LEU A 577 28.44 -31.28 17.72
C LEU A 577 28.57 -32.80 17.51
N THR A 578 29.51 -33.47 18.14
CA THR A 578 29.65 -34.93 18.07
C THR A 578 28.39 -35.64 18.58
N LYS A 579 27.84 -35.17 19.72
CA LYS A 579 26.59 -35.70 20.28
C LYS A 579 25.38 -35.40 19.38
N VAL A 580 25.31 -34.17 18.84
CA VAL A 580 24.29 -33.74 17.90
C VAL A 580 24.30 -34.62 16.64
N TYR A 581 25.48 -34.82 16.03
CA TYR A 581 25.61 -35.64 14.82
C TYR A 581 25.14 -37.08 15.07
N ARG A 582 25.50 -37.63 16.22
CA ARG A 582 25.07 -39.00 16.61
C ARG A 582 23.55 -39.06 16.84
N LYS A 583 22.98 -38.10 17.60
CA LYS A 583 21.53 -38.09 17.92
C LYS A 583 20.66 -37.83 16.70
N LEU A 584 21.12 -36.97 15.80
CA LEU A 584 20.39 -36.59 14.59
C LEU A 584 20.71 -37.49 13.38
N ASN A 585 21.60 -38.49 13.58
CA ASN A 585 22.06 -39.38 12.53
C ASN A 585 22.52 -38.61 11.26
N VAL A 586 23.40 -37.62 11.45
CA VAL A 586 24.02 -36.84 10.39
C VAL A 586 25.53 -36.98 10.44
N THR A 587 26.18 -36.99 9.27
CA THR A 587 27.62 -37.22 9.16
C THR A 587 28.41 -35.95 8.91
N ARG A 588 27.78 -34.93 8.40
CA ARG A 588 28.43 -33.66 8.03
C ARG A 588 27.64 -32.45 8.53
N ARG A 589 28.36 -31.34 8.77
CA ARG A 589 27.77 -30.08 9.23
C ARG A 589 26.71 -29.54 8.27
N ALA A 590 26.91 -29.69 6.96
CA ALA A 590 25.95 -29.28 5.93
C ALA A 590 24.59 -30.02 6.05
N ASP A 591 24.61 -31.26 6.59
CA ASP A 591 23.41 -32.06 6.75
C ASP A 591 22.50 -31.52 7.86
N LEU A 592 23.01 -30.73 8.82
CA LEU A 592 22.20 -30.08 9.85
C LEU A 592 21.26 -29.04 9.28
N LEU A 593 21.74 -28.21 8.36
CA LEU A 593 20.90 -27.20 7.69
C LEU A 593 19.84 -27.86 6.83
N VAL A 594 20.20 -28.93 6.13
CA VAL A 594 19.31 -29.63 5.20
C VAL A 594 18.18 -30.37 5.93
N LYS A 595 18.50 -31.04 7.06
CA LYS A 595 17.51 -31.86 7.79
C LYS A 595 16.67 -31.07 8.81
N PHE A 596 17.22 -30.01 9.39
CA PHE A 596 16.65 -29.35 10.57
C PHE A 596 16.53 -27.82 10.46
N GLY A 597 16.80 -27.24 9.28
CA GLY A 597 16.72 -25.80 9.03
C GLY A 597 15.39 -25.15 9.45
N PRO A 598 14.23 -25.73 9.15
CA PRO A 598 12.92 -25.20 9.55
C PRO A 598 12.71 -25.16 11.08
N LEU A 599 13.20 -26.17 11.80
CA LEU A 599 13.07 -26.28 13.26
C LEU A 599 14.04 -25.36 14.04
N ILE A 600 15.03 -24.81 13.34
CA ILE A 600 16.07 -23.96 13.90
C ILE A 600 15.67 -22.48 13.88
N GLY A 601 14.77 -22.08 12.97
CA GLY A 601 14.29 -20.70 12.84
C GLY A 601 13.50 -20.19 14.05
N ASP A 602 12.86 -21.08 14.80
CA ASP A 602 12.04 -20.73 15.97
C ASP A 602 12.84 -20.57 17.28
N ILE A 603 14.17 -20.77 17.26
CA ILE A 603 15.03 -20.79 18.47
C ILE A 603 16.05 -19.62 18.47
N ALA A 604 16.13 -18.85 17.41
CA ALA A 604 16.96 -17.64 17.28
C ALA A 604 16.13 -16.40 17.41
#